data_a76a21c4fa194e1c37e299dd9fe873d7
#
_entry.id   a76a21c4fa194e1c37e299dd9fe873d7
#
_cell.length_a   1.000
_cell.length_b   1.000
_cell.length_c   1.000
_cell.angle_alpha   90.00
_cell.angle_beta   90.00
_cell.angle_gamma   90.00
#
_symmetry.space_group_name_H-M   'P 1'
#
loop_
_entity.id
_entity.type
_entity.pdbx_description
1 polymer ?
#
loop_
_entity_poly.entity_id
_entity_poly.type
_entity_poly.pdbx_seq_one_letter_code
_entity_poly.pdbx_strand_id
1 'polypeptide(L)'
;NDTKWVSMWGNAMSIAEHHPEGYAKDLTLRYPVYAPFSGSALRFTLDNYCGKEPVTIHRATVAVCDSDLTGKVPLSCPLAAGTIRDITFDGSHSVTLAAGASAASDALSFPVSAGQTLCVSLYFDGYTSMQSAVLITGPLSRGYFSYGDQTHSEVLSLATSKVTNWFYFLSNIDILTEEDCHAIICYGDSITAQAWPDYLTLRLIEEGYNQTS
;
A
#
# COMPACT_ATOMS: atom_id res chain seq x y z
N ASN A 1 16.49 9.97 21.67
CA ASN A 1 15.37 10.42 20.83
C ASN A 1 14.13 9.64 21.26
N ASP A 2 13.01 10.33 21.37
CA ASP A 2 11.75 9.67 21.71
C ASP A 2 11.16 8.99 20.48
N THR A 3 10.68 7.77 20.64
CA THR A 3 9.99 7.01 19.57
C THR A 3 8.65 7.68 19.28
N LYS A 4 8.35 7.90 17.99
CA LYS A 4 7.10 8.52 17.55
C LYS A 4 6.51 7.81 16.34
N TRP A 5 5.18 7.85 16.24
CA TRP A 5 4.46 7.45 15.05
C TRP A 5 4.43 8.59 14.03
N VAL A 6 4.82 8.31 12.81
CA VAL A 6 4.82 9.27 11.70
C VAL A 6 4.20 8.64 10.47
N SER A 7 3.44 9.39 9.69
CA SER A 7 2.95 8.91 8.41
C SER A 7 4.13 8.71 7.44
N MET A 8 4.32 7.49 7.01
CA MET A 8 5.36 7.10 6.05
C MET A 8 4.86 7.22 4.61
N TRP A 9 3.58 6.95 4.39
CA TRP A 9 2.94 6.93 3.09
C TRP A 9 1.45 7.24 3.24
N GLY A 10 0.86 7.96 2.29
CA GLY A 10 -0.55 8.29 2.35
C GLY A 10 -1.16 8.68 1.02
N ASN A 11 -2.46 8.40 0.89
CA ASN A 11 -3.32 8.76 -0.22
C ASN A 11 -4.66 9.30 0.26
N ALA A 12 -5.20 10.27 -0.46
CA ALA A 12 -6.59 10.70 -0.28
C ALA A 12 -7.51 9.91 -1.21
N MET A 13 -8.42 9.11 -0.64
CA MET A 13 -9.40 8.36 -1.42
C MET A 13 -10.39 9.29 -2.11
N SER A 14 -10.74 8.94 -3.33
CA SER A 14 -11.74 9.62 -4.15
C SER A 14 -12.71 8.60 -4.75
N ILE A 15 -13.77 9.10 -5.40
CA ILE A 15 -14.71 8.24 -6.13
C ILE A 15 -14.04 7.76 -7.41
N ALA A 16 -13.91 6.45 -7.54
CA ALA A 16 -13.37 5.82 -8.74
C ALA A 16 -14.49 5.58 -9.78
N GLU A 17 -14.94 6.63 -10.45
CA GLU A 17 -16.05 6.53 -11.41
C GLU A 17 -15.66 5.89 -12.74
N HIS A 18 -14.39 5.99 -13.14
CA HIS A 18 -13.89 5.56 -14.44
C HIS A 18 -12.70 4.60 -14.36
N HIS A 19 -12.65 3.78 -13.31
CA HIS A 19 -11.61 2.76 -13.17
C HIS A 19 -11.98 1.49 -13.94
N PRO A 20 -10.98 0.71 -14.42
CA PRO A 20 -11.24 -0.52 -15.18
C PRO A 20 -11.77 -1.66 -14.30
N GLU A 21 -11.47 -1.64 -13.01
CA GLU A 21 -11.84 -2.69 -12.05
C GLU A 21 -13.12 -2.30 -11.31
N GLY A 22 -14.29 -2.67 -11.82
CA GLY A 22 -15.59 -2.38 -11.17
C GLY A 22 -15.80 -3.17 -9.87
N TYR A 23 -15.21 -4.35 -9.78
CA TYR A 23 -15.28 -5.22 -8.60
C TYR A 23 -14.05 -6.13 -8.52
N ALA A 24 -13.77 -6.64 -7.32
CA ALA A 24 -12.84 -7.74 -7.10
C ALA A 24 -13.59 -8.98 -6.62
N LYS A 25 -13.12 -10.16 -7.01
CA LYS A 25 -13.59 -11.46 -6.52
C LYS A 25 -12.45 -12.45 -6.67
N ASP A 26 -12.12 -13.14 -5.59
CA ASP A 26 -11.00 -14.09 -5.53
C ASP A 26 -9.71 -13.46 -6.11
N LEU A 27 -9.34 -12.30 -5.59
CA LEU A 27 -8.30 -11.46 -6.17
C LEU A 27 -7.41 -10.86 -5.09
N THR A 28 -6.11 -10.87 -5.33
CA THR A 28 -5.08 -10.19 -4.53
C THR A 28 -4.58 -8.97 -5.27
N LEU A 29 -4.62 -7.81 -4.58
CA LEU A 29 -3.91 -6.59 -4.98
C LEU A 29 -2.58 -6.52 -4.24
N ARG A 30 -1.52 -6.09 -4.92
CA ARG A 30 -0.20 -5.89 -4.31
C ARG A 30 0.36 -4.54 -4.72
N TYR A 31 0.70 -3.74 -3.72
CA TYR A 31 1.20 -2.38 -3.90
C TYR A 31 2.62 -2.23 -3.36
N PRO A 32 3.55 -1.67 -4.15
CA PRO A 32 4.85 -1.24 -3.63
C PRO A 32 4.68 0.06 -2.85
N VAL A 33 5.39 0.16 -1.74
CA VAL A 33 5.47 1.36 -0.90
C VAL A 33 6.92 1.63 -0.57
N TYR A 34 7.40 2.81 -0.90
CA TYR A 34 8.75 3.23 -0.57
C TYR A 34 8.84 3.72 0.88
N ALA A 35 9.84 3.25 1.63
CA ALA A 35 10.12 3.68 2.98
C ALA A 35 11.26 4.70 3.01
N PRO A 36 10.98 6.00 3.24
CA PRO A 36 12.00 7.04 3.19
C PRO A 36 12.88 7.10 4.45
N PHE A 37 12.46 6.45 5.54
CA PHE A 37 13.22 6.39 6.79
C PHE A 37 13.00 5.06 7.51
N SER A 38 13.83 4.80 8.51
CA SER A 38 13.83 3.54 9.25
C SER A 38 12.83 3.56 10.41
N GLY A 39 12.38 2.38 10.82
CA GLY A 39 11.49 2.23 11.96
C GLY A 39 11.35 0.78 12.40
N SER A 40 10.58 0.57 13.47
CA SER A 40 10.47 -0.73 14.15
C SER A 40 9.09 -1.36 14.07
N ALA A 41 8.07 -0.59 13.74
CA ALA A 41 6.69 -1.07 13.64
C ALA A 41 5.90 -0.28 12.60
N LEU A 42 4.86 -0.90 12.06
CA LEU A 42 3.96 -0.33 11.06
C LEU A 42 2.51 -0.40 11.54
N ARG A 43 1.70 0.52 11.04
CA ARG A 43 0.26 0.57 11.24
C ARG A 43 -0.41 1.04 9.96
N PHE A 44 -1.44 0.33 9.50
CA PHE A 44 -2.07 0.52 8.20
C PHE A 44 -3.49 1.06 8.38
N THR A 45 -3.91 1.98 7.52
CA THR A 45 -5.30 2.43 7.44
C THR A 45 -5.89 2.00 6.12
N LEU A 46 -7.01 1.28 6.18
CA LEU A 46 -7.84 0.92 5.03
C LEU A 46 -9.10 1.77 5.05
N ASP A 47 -9.51 2.25 3.89
CA ASP A 47 -10.50 3.30 3.76
C ASP A 47 -11.52 3.01 2.65
N ASN A 48 -12.78 2.89 3.04
CA ASN A 48 -13.95 2.76 2.16
C ASN A 48 -14.76 4.07 2.13
N TYR A 49 -14.10 5.21 2.27
CA TYR A 49 -14.75 6.52 2.39
C TYR A 49 -15.71 6.84 1.26
N CYS A 50 -15.34 6.52 0.02
CA CYS A 50 -16.16 6.75 -1.16
C CYS A 50 -17.06 5.57 -1.53
N GLY A 51 -17.01 4.46 -0.78
CA GLY A 51 -17.83 3.28 -1.01
C GLY A 51 -19.29 3.50 -0.63
N LYS A 52 -20.19 2.91 -1.43
CA LYS A 52 -21.64 2.94 -1.19
C LYS A 52 -22.17 1.68 -0.51
N GLU A 53 -21.34 0.68 -0.37
CA GLU A 53 -21.65 -0.60 0.26
C GLU A 53 -20.48 -1.10 1.10
N PRO A 54 -20.70 -1.98 2.09
CA PRO A 54 -19.62 -2.55 2.87
C PRO A 54 -18.66 -3.36 2.00
N VAL A 55 -17.38 -3.34 2.35
CA VAL A 55 -16.36 -4.18 1.73
C VAL A 55 -15.63 -4.98 2.80
N THR A 56 -15.27 -6.23 2.49
CA THR A 56 -14.47 -7.08 3.36
C THR A 56 -13.13 -7.37 2.71
N ILE A 57 -12.06 -7.02 3.42
CA ILE A 57 -10.71 -7.44 3.08
C ILE A 57 -10.43 -8.70 3.91
N HIS A 58 -10.26 -9.84 3.24
CA HIS A 58 -10.18 -11.14 3.91
C HIS A 58 -8.79 -11.45 4.43
N ARG A 59 -7.76 -10.86 3.82
CA ARG A 59 -6.39 -10.98 4.28
C ARG A 59 -5.58 -9.77 3.81
N ALA A 60 -4.67 -9.32 4.66
CA ALA A 60 -3.70 -8.29 4.33
C ALA A 60 -2.33 -8.71 4.84
N THR A 61 -1.29 -8.47 4.04
CA THR A 61 0.10 -8.76 4.40
C THR A 61 1.01 -7.60 4.02
N VAL A 62 2.15 -7.55 4.68
CA VAL A 62 3.29 -6.70 4.31
C VAL A 62 4.55 -7.54 4.25
N ALA A 63 5.43 -7.23 3.33
CA ALA A 63 6.73 -7.86 3.18
C ALA A 63 7.75 -6.86 2.63
N VAL A 64 9.03 -7.18 2.73
CA VAL A 64 10.07 -6.45 2.01
C VAL A 64 10.09 -6.90 0.55
N CYS A 65 10.21 -5.96 -0.39
CA CYS A 65 10.40 -6.29 -1.80
C CYS A 65 11.75 -6.97 -2.01
N ASP A 66 11.76 -8.09 -2.73
CA ASP A 66 13.00 -8.79 -3.08
C ASP A 66 13.70 -8.08 -4.26
N SER A 67 14.69 -7.26 -3.94
CA SER A 67 15.48 -6.53 -4.93
C SER A 67 16.29 -7.46 -5.85
N ASP A 68 16.65 -8.66 -5.40
CA ASP A 68 17.43 -9.62 -6.20
C ASP A 68 16.58 -10.27 -7.30
N LEU A 69 15.28 -10.33 -7.10
CA LEU A 69 14.32 -10.79 -8.11
C LEU A 69 13.82 -9.66 -9.04
N THR A 70 14.06 -8.40 -8.67
CA THR A 70 13.68 -7.25 -9.50
C THR A 70 14.42 -7.31 -10.83
N GLY A 71 13.68 -7.40 -11.95
CA GLY A 71 14.25 -7.55 -13.29
C GLY A 71 14.47 -9.00 -13.75
N LYS A 72 14.39 -10.00 -12.88
CA LYS A 72 14.41 -11.43 -13.25
C LYS A 72 13.02 -11.98 -13.55
N VAL A 73 12.00 -11.37 -12.95
CA VAL A 73 10.58 -11.60 -13.21
C VAL A 73 9.95 -10.27 -13.63
N PRO A 74 8.85 -10.28 -14.38
CA PRO A 74 8.11 -9.04 -14.61
C PRO A 74 7.89 -8.32 -13.28
N LEU A 75 8.01 -6.99 -13.27
CA LEU A 75 7.85 -6.18 -12.10
C LEU A 75 6.50 -6.47 -11.44
N SER A 76 6.47 -7.35 -10.49
CA SER A 76 5.28 -7.84 -9.79
C SER A 76 5.40 -7.70 -8.28
N CYS A 77 6.30 -6.80 -7.83
CA CYS A 77 6.57 -6.60 -6.42
C CYS A 77 6.86 -7.95 -5.72
N PRO A 78 7.96 -8.65 -6.08
CA PRO A 78 8.30 -9.93 -5.48
C PRO A 78 8.65 -9.74 -4.01
N LEU A 79 8.26 -10.72 -3.17
CA LEU A 79 8.46 -10.66 -1.73
C LEU A 79 9.76 -11.37 -1.33
N ALA A 80 10.54 -10.74 -0.46
CA ALA A 80 11.71 -11.37 0.12
C ALA A 80 11.29 -12.50 1.08
N ALA A 81 11.89 -13.66 0.93
CA ALA A 81 11.62 -14.83 1.76
C ALA A 81 11.80 -14.52 3.25
N GLY A 82 10.89 -15.02 4.08
CA GLY A 82 10.92 -14.84 5.54
C GLY A 82 10.50 -13.47 6.05
N THR A 83 10.16 -12.51 5.18
CA THR A 83 9.74 -11.17 5.60
C THR A 83 8.24 -10.96 5.65
N ILE A 84 7.45 -11.90 5.13
CA ILE A 84 6.00 -11.78 5.03
C ILE A 84 5.37 -11.82 6.43
N ARG A 85 4.54 -10.83 6.74
CA ARG A 85 3.78 -10.74 8.00
C ARG A 85 2.33 -10.42 7.71
N ASP A 86 1.43 -11.07 8.47
CA ASP A 86 0.00 -10.77 8.43
C ASP A 86 -0.27 -9.43 9.13
N ILE A 87 -1.13 -8.62 8.51
CA ILE A 87 -1.70 -7.42 9.11
C ILE A 87 -3.02 -7.83 9.74
N THR A 88 -3.23 -7.47 11.01
CA THR A 88 -4.45 -7.80 11.75
C THR A 88 -5.23 -6.57 12.16
N PHE A 89 -6.52 -6.76 12.43
CA PHE A 89 -7.47 -5.73 12.86
C PHE A 89 -8.21 -6.27 14.10
N ASP A 90 -7.93 -5.71 15.27
CA ASP A 90 -8.39 -6.24 16.56
C ASP A 90 -8.12 -7.75 16.71
N GLY A 91 -6.93 -8.19 16.28
CA GLY A 91 -6.50 -9.59 16.28
C GLY A 91 -7.06 -10.45 15.15
N SER A 92 -7.97 -9.93 14.32
CA SER A 92 -8.54 -10.66 13.17
C SER A 92 -7.73 -10.46 11.91
N HIS A 93 -7.61 -11.50 11.08
CA HIS A 93 -6.99 -11.41 9.74
C HIS A 93 -7.89 -10.73 8.71
N SER A 94 -9.18 -10.61 8.97
CA SER A 94 -10.14 -9.95 8.09
C SER A 94 -10.72 -8.69 8.73
N VAL A 95 -11.13 -7.75 7.90
CA VAL A 95 -11.82 -6.53 8.33
C VAL A 95 -12.95 -6.21 7.36
N THR A 96 -14.10 -5.83 7.89
CA THR A 96 -15.21 -5.30 7.11
C THR A 96 -15.33 -3.80 7.35
N LEU A 97 -15.24 -3.04 6.26
CA LEU A 97 -15.38 -1.59 6.27
C LEU A 97 -16.81 -1.26 5.82
N ALA A 98 -17.59 -0.62 6.68
CA ALA A 98 -18.89 -0.08 6.29
C ALA A 98 -18.72 0.98 5.17
N ALA A 99 -19.78 1.26 4.45
CA ALA A 99 -19.81 2.36 3.48
C ALA A 99 -19.41 3.67 4.18
N GLY A 100 -18.46 4.39 3.62
CA GLY A 100 -17.95 5.65 4.18
C GLY A 100 -17.00 5.52 5.37
N ALA A 101 -16.67 4.30 5.81
CA ALA A 101 -15.84 4.06 6.99
C ALA A 101 -14.39 3.71 6.64
N SER A 102 -13.52 3.89 7.62
CA SER A 102 -12.12 3.44 7.60
C SER A 102 -11.80 2.61 8.85
N ALA A 103 -10.73 1.82 8.78
CA ALA A 103 -10.22 1.08 9.92
C ALA A 103 -8.69 1.13 9.93
N ALA A 104 -8.13 1.33 11.14
CA ALA A 104 -6.70 1.19 11.38
C ALA A 104 -6.38 -0.24 11.81
N SER A 105 -5.28 -0.78 11.33
CA SER A 105 -4.78 -2.08 11.78
C SER A 105 -4.20 -2.00 13.18
N ASP A 106 -3.99 -3.17 13.77
CA ASP A 106 -3.11 -3.31 14.92
C ASP A 106 -1.69 -2.87 14.55
N ALA A 107 -0.94 -2.39 15.53
CA ALA A 107 0.49 -2.14 15.35
C ALA A 107 1.20 -3.48 15.10
N LEU A 108 1.99 -3.53 14.04
CA LEU A 108 2.76 -4.69 13.63
C LEU A 108 4.24 -4.43 13.85
N SER A 109 4.90 -5.26 14.68
CA SER A 109 6.35 -5.24 14.79
C SER A 109 6.95 -5.66 13.43
N PHE A 110 7.61 -4.72 12.77
CA PHE A 110 8.17 -4.93 11.43
C PHE A 110 9.37 -3.99 11.26
N PRO A 111 10.60 -4.52 11.22
CA PRO A 111 11.77 -3.68 11.03
C PRO A 111 11.82 -3.16 9.59
N VAL A 112 11.95 -1.87 9.47
CA VAL A 112 12.06 -1.15 8.19
C VAL A 112 13.38 -0.39 8.17
N SER A 113 14.10 -0.49 7.06
CA SER A 113 15.28 0.32 6.79
C SER A 113 14.98 1.37 5.73
N ALA A 114 15.49 2.58 5.94
CA ALA A 114 15.36 3.66 4.96
C ALA A 114 15.84 3.20 3.58
N GLY A 115 15.07 3.53 2.54
CA GLY A 115 15.35 3.12 1.16
C GLY A 115 14.76 1.77 0.74
N GLN A 116 14.19 1.00 1.66
CA GLN A 116 13.48 -0.23 1.31
C GLN A 116 12.17 0.07 0.57
N THR A 117 11.81 -0.80 -0.37
CA THR A 117 10.45 -0.91 -0.88
C THR A 117 9.75 -2.02 -0.13
N LEU A 118 8.57 -1.71 0.41
CA LEU A 118 7.68 -2.69 1.03
C LEU A 118 6.59 -3.08 0.02
N CYS A 119 6.06 -4.28 0.17
CA CYS A 119 4.93 -4.76 -0.62
C CYS A 119 3.75 -5.00 0.31
N VAL A 120 2.64 -4.30 0.08
CA VAL A 120 1.38 -4.50 0.79
C VAL A 120 0.43 -5.26 -0.11
N SER A 121 -0.09 -6.40 0.37
CA SER A 121 -1.02 -7.24 -0.38
C SER A 121 -2.36 -7.29 0.33
N LEU A 122 -3.45 -7.14 -0.44
CA LEU A 122 -4.84 -7.21 0.03
C LEU A 122 -5.58 -8.29 -0.75
N TYR A 123 -6.26 -9.19 -0.05
CA TYR A 123 -7.04 -10.27 -0.67
C TYR A 123 -8.54 -10.09 -0.43
N PHE A 124 -9.31 -10.29 -1.49
CA PHE A 124 -10.77 -10.21 -1.52
C PHE A 124 -11.32 -11.56 -1.99
N ASP A 125 -11.94 -12.34 -1.08
CA ASP A 125 -12.47 -13.67 -1.37
C ASP A 125 -13.75 -13.59 -2.21
N GLY A 126 -14.74 -12.83 -1.72
CA GLY A 126 -16.03 -12.65 -2.39
C GLY A 126 -16.11 -11.36 -3.22
N TYR A 127 -17.27 -11.14 -3.82
CA TYR A 127 -17.55 -9.89 -4.51
C TYR A 127 -17.28 -8.68 -3.63
N THR A 128 -16.50 -7.76 -4.15
CA THR A 128 -16.11 -6.53 -3.45
C THR A 128 -16.21 -5.35 -4.40
N SER A 129 -17.02 -4.37 -4.05
CA SER A 129 -17.15 -3.14 -4.85
C SER A 129 -15.90 -2.28 -4.71
N MET A 130 -15.30 -1.90 -5.84
CA MET A 130 -14.02 -1.20 -5.92
C MET A 130 -14.23 0.30 -6.16
N GLN A 131 -14.83 1.00 -5.19
CA GLN A 131 -15.23 2.42 -5.36
C GLN A 131 -14.32 3.42 -4.66
N SER A 132 -13.68 3.04 -3.56
CA SER A 132 -12.72 3.90 -2.86
C SER A 132 -11.32 3.71 -3.39
N ALA A 133 -10.85 4.64 -4.20
CA ALA A 133 -9.55 4.54 -4.84
C ALA A 133 -8.98 5.92 -5.19
N VAL A 134 -7.71 5.92 -5.57
CA VAL A 134 -7.05 7.08 -6.17
C VAL A 134 -6.18 6.62 -7.32
N LEU A 135 -6.20 7.36 -8.43
CA LEU A 135 -5.31 7.13 -9.56
C LEU A 135 -3.99 7.85 -9.32
N ILE A 136 -2.90 7.10 -9.31
CA ILE A 136 -1.56 7.64 -9.19
C ILE A 136 -0.71 7.08 -10.33
N THR A 137 -0.09 7.95 -11.12
CA THR A 137 0.65 7.56 -12.33
C THR A 137 2.16 7.70 -12.19
N GLY A 138 2.66 7.88 -10.98
CA GLY A 138 4.10 8.06 -10.72
C GLY A 138 4.91 6.76 -10.82
N PRO A 139 6.24 6.87 -10.93
CA PRO A 139 7.13 5.71 -11.05
C PRO A 139 7.16 4.81 -9.80
N LEU A 140 6.78 5.33 -8.63
CA LEU A 140 6.70 4.59 -7.36
C LEU A 140 5.32 3.98 -7.12
N SER A 141 4.36 4.13 -8.04
CA SER A 141 2.93 3.96 -7.80
C SER A 141 2.27 2.92 -8.70
N ARG A 142 3.00 1.87 -9.10
CA ARG A 142 2.45 0.79 -9.89
C ARG A 142 2.06 -0.39 -9.00
N GLY A 143 0.76 -0.69 -8.93
CA GLY A 143 0.25 -1.89 -8.30
C GLY A 143 0.10 -3.07 -9.26
N TYR A 144 -0.09 -4.25 -8.68
CA TYR A 144 -0.27 -5.51 -9.39
C TYR A 144 -1.44 -6.28 -8.81
N PHE A 145 -2.10 -7.10 -9.63
CA PHE A 145 -3.13 -7.98 -9.14
C PHE A 145 -3.09 -9.35 -9.82
N SER A 146 -3.53 -10.35 -9.09
CA SER A 146 -3.60 -11.74 -9.53
C SER A 146 -4.77 -12.44 -8.87
N TYR A 147 -5.32 -13.46 -9.51
CA TYR A 147 -6.42 -14.25 -8.96
C TYR A 147 -5.95 -15.18 -7.84
N GLY A 148 -6.85 -15.48 -6.92
CA GLY A 148 -6.60 -16.29 -5.75
C GLY A 148 -5.95 -15.52 -4.60
N ASP A 149 -5.80 -16.16 -3.44
CA ASP A 149 -5.05 -15.62 -2.31
C ASP A 149 -3.54 -15.78 -2.57
N GLN A 150 -2.93 -14.73 -3.04
CA GLN A 150 -1.50 -14.62 -3.33
C GLN A 150 -0.77 -13.81 -2.25
N THR A 151 -1.41 -13.50 -1.12
CA THR A 151 -0.82 -12.62 -0.08
C THR A 151 0.48 -13.17 0.48
N HIS A 152 0.66 -14.51 0.54
CA HIS A 152 1.88 -15.18 0.98
C HIS A 152 2.75 -15.71 -0.17
N SER A 153 2.35 -15.48 -1.42
CA SER A 153 3.16 -15.87 -2.57
C SER A 153 4.29 -14.88 -2.79
N GLU A 154 5.53 -15.36 -2.78
CA GLU A 154 6.71 -14.51 -3.01
C GLU A 154 6.65 -13.85 -4.39
N VAL A 155 6.15 -14.56 -5.39
CA VAL A 155 5.94 -14.06 -6.76
C VAL A 155 4.47 -14.27 -7.13
N LEU A 156 3.82 -13.24 -7.68
CA LEU A 156 2.46 -13.36 -8.20
C LEU A 156 2.43 -14.29 -9.42
N SER A 157 1.32 -15.01 -9.60
CA SER A 157 1.13 -15.87 -10.77
C SER A 157 1.25 -15.07 -12.06
N LEU A 158 2.27 -15.33 -12.86
CA LEU A 158 2.55 -14.58 -14.10
C LEU A 158 1.43 -14.75 -15.14
N ALA A 159 0.75 -15.90 -15.16
CA ALA A 159 -0.32 -16.17 -16.10
C ALA A 159 -1.56 -15.27 -15.88
N THR A 160 -1.75 -14.76 -14.67
CA THR A 160 -2.90 -13.94 -14.30
C THR A 160 -2.55 -12.55 -13.79
N SER A 161 -1.26 -12.28 -13.54
CA SER A 161 -0.80 -10.96 -13.04
C SER A 161 -1.08 -9.86 -14.04
N LYS A 162 -1.65 -8.78 -13.54
CA LYS A 162 -1.93 -7.55 -14.29
C LYS A 162 -1.46 -6.35 -13.48
N VAL A 163 -1.33 -5.21 -14.13
CA VAL A 163 -0.89 -3.94 -13.52
C VAL A 163 -2.06 -2.99 -13.34
N THR A 164 -1.99 -2.17 -12.31
CA THR A 164 -2.94 -1.09 -12.05
C THR A 164 -2.23 0.14 -11.51
N ASN A 165 -2.69 1.31 -11.89
CA ASN A 165 -2.29 2.59 -11.28
C ASN A 165 -3.33 3.07 -10.25
N TRP A 166 -4.37 2.29 -10.00
CA TRP A 166 -5.40 2.57 -9.02
C TRP A 166 -5.04 1.96 -7.67
N PHE A 167 -4.96 2.80 -6.65
CA PHE A 167 -4.78 2.38 -5.26
C PHE A 167 -6.14 2.29 -4.60
N TYR A 168 -6.57 1.07 -4.29
CA TYR A 168 -7.84 0.79 -3.64
C TYR A 168 -7.66 0.60 -2.14
N PHE A 169 -8.46 1.26 -1.36
CA PHE A 169 -8.61 1.14 0.10
C PHE A 169 -7.39 1.53 0.93
N LEU A 170 -6.16 1.28 0.51
CA LEU A 170 -4.98 1.62 1.28
C LEU A 170 -4.77 3.14 1.28
N SER A 171 -4.99 3.79 2.43
CA SER A 171 -4.96 5.26 2.53
C SER A 171 -3.79 5.81 3.34
N ASN A 172 -3.26 5.06 4.30
CA ASN A 172 -2.14 5.53 5.11
C ASN A 172 -1.33 4.39 5.70
N ILE A 173 -0.03 4.61 5.84
CA ILE A 173 0.88 3.76 6.58
C ILE A 173 1.67 4.62 7.54
N ASP A 174 1.52 4.35 8.85
CA ASP A 174 2.34 4.96 9.89
C ASP A 174 3.52 4.05 10.21
N ILE A 175 4.66 4.65 10.52
CA ILE A 175 5.86 3.97 11.00
C ILE A 175 6.24 4.49 12.38
N LEU A 176 6.65 3.59 13.26
CA LEU A 176 7.22 3.93 14.56
C LEU A 176 8.72 4.14 14.41
N THR A 177 9.19 5.37 14.60
CA THR A 177 10.57 5.76 14.34
C THR A 177 11.15 6.62 15.45
N GLU A 178 12.48 6.61 15.58
CA GLU A 178 13.27 7.53 16.40
C GLU A 178 13.95 8.63 15.55
N GLU A 179 13.80 8.55 14.22
CA GLU A 179 14.40 9.52 13.32
C GLU A 179 13.69 10.88 13.40
N ASP A 180 14.47 11.94 13.23
CA ASP A 180 13.91 13.28 13.05
C ASP A 180 13.49 13.43 11.59
N CYS A 181 12.20 13.26 11.35
CA CYS A 181 11.62 13.26 10.03
C CYS A 181 10.32 14.09 9.99
N HIS A 182 10.00 14.56 8.81
CA HIS A 182 8.82 15.37 8.54
C HIS A 182 8.03 14.78 7.37
N ALA A 183 6.70 14.87 7.44
CA ALA A 183 5.82 14.53 6.35
C ALA A 183 5.55 15.77 5.49
N ILE A 184 5.58 15.60 4.16
CA ILE A 184 5.14 16.60 3.20
C ILE A 184 3.76 16.17 2.70
N ILE A 185 2.77 17.04 2.89
CA ILE A 185 1.41 16.81 2.41
C ILE A 185 1.24 17.55 1.09
N CYS A 186 1.03 16.80 0.01
CA CYS A 186 0.72 17.34 -1.30
C CYS A 186 -0.80 17.52 -1.41
N TYR A 187 -1.27 18.74 -1.27
CA TYR A 187 -2.69 19.07 -1.37
C TYR A 187 -3.01 19.66 -2.75
N GLY A 188 -4.06 19.14 -3.39
CA GLY A 188 -4.46 19.62 -4.70
C GLY A 188 -5.57 18.76 -5.33
N ASP A 189 -5.65 18.83 -6.65
CA ASP A 189 -6.65 18.14 -7.48
C ASP A 189 -6.02 16.97 -8.29
N SER A 190 -6.61 16.64 -9.43
CA SER A 190 -6.14 15.58 -10.32
C SER A 190 -4.71 15.79 -10.83
N ILE A 191 -4.20 17.02 -10.86
CA ILE A 191 -2.81 17.30 -11.24
C ILE A 191 -1.86 16.83 -10.12
N THR A 192 -2.23 17.00 -8.86
CA THR A 192 -1.47 16.50 -7.72
C THR A 192 -1.47 14.97 -7.64
N ALA A 193 -2.54 14.31 -8.06
CA ALA A 193 -2.62 12.85 -8.13
C ALA A 193 -1.80 12.24 -9.28
N GLN A 194 -1.03 13.03 -10.04
CA GLN A 194 -0.13 12.55 -11.09
C GLN A 194 1.28 12.26 -10.56
N ALA A 195 2.25 12.22 -11.44
CA ALA A 195 3.60 11.74 -11.15
C ALA A 195 4.48 12.71 -10.34
N TRP A 196 4.15 14.00 -10.26
CA TRP A 196 5.06 14.98 -9.67
C TRP A 196 5.37 14.77 -8.17
N PRO A 197 4.46 14.27 -7.32
CA PRO A 197 4.81 13.98 -5.93
C PRO A 197 5.85 12.87 -5.81
N ASP A 198 5.78 11.84 -6.68
CA ASP A 198 6.78 10.78 -6.73
C ASP A 198 8.16 11.33 -7.15
N TYR A 199 8.20 12.22 -8.15
CA TYR A 199 9.44 12.88 -8.57
C TYR A 199 10.00 13.82 -7.51
N LEU A 200 9.12 14.52 -6.76
CA LEU A 200 9.54 15.32 -5.61
C LEU A 200 10.19 14.40 -4.55
N THR A 201 9.56 13.29 -4.23
CA THR A 201 10.11 12.30 -3.29
C THR A 201 11.49 11.81 -3.74
N LEU A 202 11.64 11.39 -4.99
CA LEU A 202 12.93 10.95 -5.54
C LEU A 202 13.98 12.04 -5.47
N ARG A 203 13.62 13.27 -5.81
CA ARG A 203 14.54 14.42 -5.78
C ARG A 203 15.03 14.71 -4.35
N LEU A 204 14.13 14.70 -3.39
CA LEU A 204 14.48 14.96 -2.00
C LEU A 204 15.33 13.84 -1.41
N ILE A 205 15.13 12.58 -1.84
CA ILE A 205 16.01 11.46 -1.49
C ILE A 205 17.43 11.70 -2.05
N GLU A 206 17.56 12.09 -3.30
CA GLU A 206 18.86 12.41 -3.94
C GLU A 206 19.60 13.52 -3.18
N GLU A 207 18.89 14.48 -2.64
CA GLU A 207 19.43 15.58 -1.86
C GLU A 207 19.64 15.26 -0.36
N GLY A 208 19.32 14.04 0.07
CA GLY A 208 19.55 13.55 1.44
C GLY A 208 18.51 13.98 2.47
N TYR A 209 17.32 14.38 2.03
CA TYR A 209 16.22 14.71 2.93
C TYR A 209 15.36 13.50 3.25
N ASN A 210 15.08 13.29 4.54
CA ASN A 210 14.17 12.25 5.00
C ASN A 210 12.76 12.82 5.14
N GLN A 211 11.85 12.43 4.25
CA GLN A 211 10.45 12.83 4.30
C GLN A 211 9.52 11.73 3.77
N THR A 212 8.22 11.95 4.04
CA THR A 212 7.13 11.17 3.47
C THR A 212 6.42 11.95 2.36
N SER A 213 5.93 11.26 1.39
CA SER A 213 5.04 11.79 0.34
C SER A 213 3.63 11.23 0.48
#